data_50cf1627162750000c777bcac81ffb9d
#
_entry.id   50cf1627162750000c777bcac81ffb9d
#
_cell.length_a   1.000
_cell.length_b   1.000
_cell.length_c   1.000
_cell.angle_alpha   90.00
_cell.angle_beta   90.00
_cell.angle_gamma   90.00
#
_symmetry.space_group_name_H-M   'P 1'
#
loop_
_entity.id
_entity.type
_entity.pdbx_description
1 polymer ?
#
loop_
_entity_poly.entity_id
_entity_poly.type
_entity_poly.pdbx_seq_one_letter_code
_entity_poly.pdbx_strand_id
1 'polypeptide(L)'
;MGDLCLAVDIGGTKMAAGLVDRTATLRSVATVPTPPGAGAGVLWTTVADLVDEVRQAADGRVLVCGVGCGGPMAGHGETVSPLNIGGWREFPLRQRLAALTGVPTFVDNDAKALALAEGWTGAAQGTRDYLAMVVSTGVGGGIVLDGHLLDGRLGNAGHIGHVVVEPDGRPCVCGGRGCLEAEASGTAIAAVTGRRPADAPPAVVERTGTLVGRAVASVATLLDLDLAVVAGSVALGFGRPFFEAARRELRYRAAMPFSAGTRLLPAGLGAEGPLVGAGAVGWRGIDGGWDGGG
;
A
#
# COMPACT_ATOMS: atom_id res chain seq x y z
N MET A 1 6.59 18.19 -24.29
CA MET A 1 5.96 16.89 -24.01
C MET A 1 6.96 16.08 -23.19
N GLY A 2 6.62 15.73 -21.96
CA GLY A 2 7.50 14.97 -21.07
C GLY A 2 7.24 13.47 -21.13
N ASP A 3 8.15 12.70 -20.55
CA ASP A 3 7.98 11.27 -20.36
C ASP A 3 6.96 11.00 -19.25
N LEU A 4 6.07 10.05 -19.46
CA LEU A 4 4.97 9.70 -18.55
C LEU A 4 5.01 8.21 -18.20
N CYS A 5 4.65 7.89 -16.97
CA CYS A 5 4.29 6.57 -16.52
C CYS A 5 2.76 6.45 -16.48
N LEU A 6 2.20 5.42 -17.10
CA LEU A 6 0.83 5.01 -16.87
C LEU A 6 0.76 4.29 -15.53
N ALA A 7 0.15 4.93 -14.56
CA ALA A 7 -0.02 4.41 -13.20
C ALA A 7 -1.39 3.75 -13.07
N VAL A 8 -1.44 2.54 -12.52
CA VAL A 8 -2.69 1.78 -12.30
C VAL A 8 -2.73 1.29 -10.85
N ASP A 9 -3.77 1.64 -10.12
CA ASP A 9 -4.04 1.16 -8.77
C ASP A 9 -5.26 0.23 -8.76
N ILE A 10 -5.08 -1.01 -8.31
CA ILE A 10 -6.11 -2.04 -8.33
C ILE A 10 -6.46 -2.46 -6.91
N GLY A 11 -7.51 -1.85 -6.38
CA GLY A 11 -8.04 -2.14 -5.06
C GLY A 11 -9.32 -2.97 -5.07
N GLY A 12 -9.68 -3.54 -3.93
CA GLY A 12 -10.90 -4.34 -3.77
C GLY A 12 -12.21 -3.56 -3.82
N THR A 13 -12.15 -2.23 -3.72
CA THR A 13 -13.33 -1.34 -3.69
C THR A 13 -13.39 -0.43 -4.90
N LYS A 14 -12.23 0.00 -5.38
CA LYS A 14 -12.08 0.88 -6.54
C LYS A 14 -10.83 0.51 -7.31
N MET A 15 -10.83 0.82 -8.60
CA MET A 15 -9.67 0.80 -9.49
C MET A 15 -9.44 2.21 -10.02
N ALA A 16 -8.20 2.62 -10.16
CA ALA A 16 -7.84 3.94 -10.66
C ALA A 16 -6.68 3.83 -11.66
N ALA A 17 -6.66 4.74 -12.64
CA ALA A 17 -5.51 4.94 -13.50
C ALA A 17 -5.22 6.43 -13.64
N GLY A 18 -3.97 6.76 -13.96
CA GLY A 18 -3.51 8.13 -14.16
C GLY A 18 -2.15 8.17 -14.84
N LEU A 19 -1.71 9.35 -15.18
CA LEU A 19 -0.39 9.60 -15.76
C LEU A 19 0.50 10.31 -14.74
N VAL A 20 1.67 9.76 -14.47
CA VAL A 20 2.61 10.30 -13.48
C VAL A 20 3.93 10.63 -14.20
N ASP A 21 4.37 11.88 -14.13
CA ASP A 21 5.66 12.27 -14.67
C ASP A 21 6.82 12.00 -13.69
N ARG A 22 8.06 12.29 -14.12
CA ARG A 22 9.26 12.06 -13.31
C ARG A 22 9.37 12.98 -12.08
N THR A 23 8.51 13.97 -11.97
CA THR A 23 8.43 14.86 -10.79
C THR A 23 7.31 14.47 -9.83
N ALA A 24 6.74 13.26 -9.97
CA ALA A 24 5.57 12.77 -9.23
C ALA A 24 4.28 13.56 -9.48
N THR A 25 4.22 14.38 -10.52
CA THR A 25 3.00 15.11 -10.86
C THR A 25 2.00 14.17 -11.50
N LEU A 26 0.83 14.07 -10.87
CA LEU A 26 -0.28 13.23 -11.32
C LEU A 26 -1.19 14.00 -12.28
N ARG A 27 -1.50 13.39 -13.43
CA ARG A 27 -2.37 13.95 -14.47
C ARG A 27 -3.37 12.94 -14.98
N SER A 28 -4.45 13.41 -15.60
CA SER A 28 -5.43 12.59 -16.34
C SER A 28 -5.93 11.38 -15.54
N VAL A 29 -6.48 11.63 -14.35
CA VAL A 29 -6.96 10.57 -13.44
C VAL A 29 -8.36 10.12 -13.81
N ALA A 30 -8.56 8.81 -13.92
CA ALA A 30 -9.86 8.16 -13.98
C ALA A 30 -9.99 7.12 -12.84
N THR A 31 -11.23 6.92 -12.37
CA THR A 31 -11.51 6.00 -11.27
C THR A 31 -12.85 5.32 -11.48
N VAL A 32 -12.91 4.02 -11.26
CA VAL A 32 -14.14 3.22 -11.35
C VAL A 32 -14.29 2.32 -10.10
N PRO A 33 -15.52 2.01 -9.67
CA PRO A 33 -15.74 1.00 -8.65
C PRO A 33 -15.23 -0.37 -9.11
N THR A 34 -14.62 -1.14 -8.21
CA THR A 34 -14.31 -2.55 -8.48
C THR A 34 -15.62 -3.34 -8.50
N PRO A 35 -15.97 -4.04 -9.58
CA PRO A 35 -17.21 -4.80 -9.66
C PRO A 35 -17.25 -5.91 -8.59
N PRO A 36 -18.18 -5.86 -7.64
CA PRO A 36 -18.22 -6.82 -6.53
C PRO A 36 -18.59 -8.22 -7.04
N GLY A 37 -17.85 -9.25 -6.60
CA GLY A 37 -18.12 -10.64 -6.98
C GLY A 37 -17.90 -11.00 -8.44
N ALA A 38 -17.32 -10.09 -9.23
CA ALA A 38 -17.12 -10.30 -10.67
C ALA A 38 -16.04 -11.35 -10.94
N GLY A 39 -16.22 -12.09 -12.03
CA GLY A 39 -15.22 -13.02 -12.55
C GLY A 39 -14.04 -12.30 -13.22
N ALA A 40 -12.98 -13.05 -13.49
CA ALA A 40 -11.71 -12.52 -13.98
C ALA A 40 -11.84 -11.70 -15.28
N GLY A 41 -12.73 -12.10 -16.19
CA GLY A 41 -12.95 -11.40 -17.47
C GLY A 41 -13.54 -10.00 -17.27
N VAL A 42 -14.57 -9.86 -16.43
CA VAL A 42 -15.21 -8.56 -16.15
C VAL A 42 -14.23 -7.61 -15.46
N LEU A 43 -13.51 -8.10 -14.45
CA LEU A 43 -12.46 -7.32 -13.77
C LEU A 43 -11.39 -6.84 -14.75
N TRP A 44 -10.96 -7.72 -15.65
CA TRP A 44 -9.96 -7.35 -16.66
C TRP A 44 -10.50 -6.30 -17.65
N THR A 45 -11.71 -6.46 -18.16
CA THR A 45 -12.33 -5.46 -19.05
C THR A 45 -12.41 -4.11 -18.35
N THR A 46 -12.83 -4.07 -17.07
CA THR A 46 -12.88 -2.83 -16.29
C THR A 46 -11.50 -2.14 -16.21
N VAL A 47 -10.42 -2.90 -15.99
CA VAL A 47 -9.06 -2.34 -15.98
C VAL A 47 -8.64 -1.87 -17.38
N ALA A 48 -8.93 -2.65 -18.41
CA ALA A 48 -8.55 -2.32 -19.79
C ALA A 48 -9.23 -1.03 -20.27
N ASP A 49 -10.53 -0.88 -20.06
CA ASP A 49 -11.31 0.32 -20.42
C ASP A 49 -10.77 1.56 -19.69
N LEU A 50 -10.49 1.42 -18.40
CA LEU A 50 -9.91 2.49 -17.57
C LEU A 50 -8.51 2.93 -18.06
N VAL A 51 -7.68 1.97 -18.42
CA VAL A 51 -6.33 2.21 -18.98
C VAL A 51 -6.42 2.91 -20.33
N ASP A 52 -7.32 2.48 -21.21
CA ASP A 52 -7.49 3.07 -22.54
C ASP A 52 -8.03 4.51 -22.43
N GLU A 53 -8.96 4.80 -21.52
CA GLU A 53 -9.45 6.15 -21.25
C GLU A 53 -8.29 7.10 -20.89
N VAL A 54 -7.44 6.70 -19.92
CA VAL A 54 -6.31 7.52 -19.45
C VAL A 54 -5.24 7.69 -20.53
N ARG A 55 -4.97 6.64 -21.32
CA ARG A 55 -3.99 6.71 -22.42
C ARG A 55 -4.42 7.66 -23.54
N GLN A 56 -5.72 7.72 -23.85
CA GLN A 56 -6.24 8.66 -24.86
C GLN A 56 -6.09 10.12 -24.43
N ALA A 57 -6.04 10.39 -23.13
CA ALA A 57 -5.84 11.73 -22.57
C ALA A 57 -4.35 12.13 -22.43
N ALA A 58 -3.41 11.26 -22.84
CA ALA A 58 -1.98 11.54 -22.68
C ALA A 58 -1.52 12.68 -23.58
N ASP A 59 -0.92 13.69 -22.99
CA ASP A 59 -0.29 14.84 -23.65
C ASP A 59 1.24 14.68 -23.81
N GLY A 60 1.76 13.49 -23.54
CA GLY A 60 3.17 13.14 -23.55
C GLY A 60 3.42 11.70 -23.97
N ARG A 61 4.68 11.27 -23.93
CA ARG A 61 5.08 9.91 -24.28
C ARG A 61 4.97 8.98 -23.09
N VAL A 62 4.07 7.99 -23.13
CA VAL A 62 4.01 6.92 -22.14
C VAL A 62 5.18 5.95 -22.37
N LEU A 63 6.11 5.84 -21.44
CA LEU A 63 7.29 4.98 -21.51
C LEU A 63 7.13 3.67 -20.78
N VAL A 64 6.32 3.63 -19.77
CA VAL A 64 6.20 2.51 -18.83
C VAL A 64 4.81 2.48 -18.21
N CYS A 65 4.37 1.28 -17.81
CA CYS A 65 3.20 1.09 -16.98
C CYS A 65 3.64 0.58 -15.60
N GLY A 66 3.25 1.28 -14.55
CA GLY A 66 3.46 0.89 -13.16
C GLY A 66 2.14 0.54 -12.49
N VAL A 67 2.11 -0.51 -11.68
CA VAL A 67 0.87 -1.04 -11.09
C VAL A 67 1.05 -1.29 -9.60
N GLY A 68 0.13 -0.74 -8.80
CA GLY A 68 -0.13 -1.16 -7.43
C GLY A 68 -1.32 -2.12 -7.38
N CYS A 69 -1.14 -3.29 -6.80
CA CYS A 69 -2.21 -4.28 -6.67
C CYS A 69 -2.09 -5.04 -5.36
N GLY A 70 -3.23 -5.38 -4.73
CA GLY A 70 -3.22 -6.24 -3.54
C GLY A 70 -2.55 -7.59 -3.80
N GLY A 71 -1.90 -8.14 -2.78
CA GLY A 71 -1.23 -9.43 -2.84
C GLY A 71 -2.05 -10.60 -2.29
N PRO A 72 -1.45 -11.81 -2.22
CA PRO A 72 -0.05 -12.11 -2.55
C PRO A 72 0.24 -12.16 -4.05
N MET A 73 1.54 -12.08 -4.37
CA MET A 73 2.05 -12.13 -5.74
C MET A 73 3.03 -13.28 -5.92
N ALA A 74 3.19 -13.75 -7.16
CA ALA A 74 4.24 -14.69 -7.54
C ALA A 74 5.14 -14.08 -8.63
N GLY A 75 6.39 -14.54 -8.70
CA GLY A 75 7.34 -14.11 -9.71
C GLY A 75 7.59 -12.59 -9.74
N HIS A 76 7.66 -11.95 -8.56
CA HIS A 76 7.81 -10.48 -8.47
C HIS A 76 6.78 -9.73 -9.35
N GLY A 77 5.50 -10.03 -9.14
CA GLY A 77 4.38 -9.39 -9.83
C GLY A 77 4.04 -9.97 -11.20
N GLU A 78 4.58 -11.14 -11.59
CA GLU A 78 4.12 -11.83 -12.81
C GLU A 78 2.64 -12.18 -12.72
N THR A 79 2.26 -12.78 -11.60
CA THR A 79 0.86 -13.09 -11.31
C THR A 79 0.44 -12.51 -9.97
N VAL A 80 -0.86 -12.21 -9.86
CA VAL A 80 -1.46 -11.65 -8.66
C VAL A 80 -2.64 -12.49 -8.18
N SER A 81 -2.79 -12.63 -6.85
CA SER A 81 -3.91 -13.34 -6.22
C SER A 81 -4.50 -12.50 -5.07
N PRO A 82 -5.04 -11.29 -5.35
CA PRO A 82 -5.47 -10.36 -4.31
C PRO A 82 -6.52 -10.98 -3.40
N LEU A 83 -6.32 -10.91 -2.08
CA LEU A 83 -7.25 -11.50 -1.10
C LEU A 83 -8.63 -10.85 -1.14
N ASN A 84 -8.69 -9.57 -1.48
CA ASN A 84 -9.89 -8.74 -1.55
C ASN A 84 -10.55 -8.70 -2.94
N ILE A 85 -9.99 -9.39 -3.95
CA ILE A 85 -10.53 -9.53 -5.31
C ILE A 85 -10.62 -11.04 -5.63
N GLY A 86 -11.75 -11.66 -5.27
CA GLY A 86 -11.93 -13.11 -5.38
C GLY A 86 -11.85 -13.66 -6.80
N GLY A 87 -12.14 -12.84 -7.81
CA GLY A 87 -12.12 -13.23 -9.21
C GLY A 87 -10.73 -13.46 -9.82
N TRP A 88 -9.67 -13.00 -9.16
CA TRP A 88 -8.30 -13.19 -9.62
C TRP A 88 -7.52 -14.16 -8.73
N ARG A 89 -7.03 -15.24 -9.33
CA ARG A 89 -6.09 -16.19 -8.73
C ARG A 89 -5.04 -16.51 -9.78
N GLU A 90 -3.77 -16.32 -9.42
CA GLU A 90 -2.62 -16.44 -10.34
C GLU A 90 -2.83 -15.67 -11.65
N PHE A 91 -3.51 -14.53 -11.57
CA PHE A 91 -3.90 -13.74 -12.72
C PHE A 91 -2.67 -13.07 -13.35
N PRO A 92 -2.40 -13.24 -14.67
CA PRO A 92 -1.18 -12.75 -15.33
C PRO A 92 -1.28 -11.25 -15.65
N LEU A 93 -1.44 -10.41 -14.61
CA LEU A 93 -1.74 -8.99 -14.73
C LEU A 93 -0.66 -8.24 -15.50
N ARG A 94 0.63 -8.48 -15.17
CA ARG A 94 1.78 -7.83 -15.81
C ARG A 94 1.79 -8.08 -17.32
N GLN A 95 1.67 -9.34 -17.72
CA GLN A 95 1.68 -9.72 -19.14
C GLN A 95 0.50 -9.09 -19.89
N ARG A 96 -0.69 -9.11 -19.31
CA ARG A 96 -1.89 -8.55 -19.95
C ARG A 96 -1.81 -7.04 -20.13
N LEU A 97 -1.33 -6.31 -19.13
CA LEU A 97 -1.12 -4.87 -19.24
C LEU A 97 0.00 -4.52 -20.23
N ALA A 98 1.10 -5.26 -20.23
CA ALA A 98 2.17 -5.06 -21.20
C ALA A 98 1.66 -5.27 -22.65
N ALA A 99 0.85 -6.30 -22.88
CA ALA A 99 0.24 -6.55 -24.20
C ALA A 99 -0.76 -5.45 -24.61
N LEU A 100 -1.58 -4.96 -23.67
CA LEU A 100 -2.55 -3.89 -23.91
C LEU A 100 -1.87 -2.54 -24.20
N THR A 101 -0.85 -2.20 -23.42
CA THR A 101 -0.22 -0.88 -23.47
C THR A 101 0.91 -0.76 -24.46
N GLY A 102 1.56 -1.88 -24.79
CA GLY A 102 2.75 -1.92 -25.66
C GLY A 102 4.01 -1.37 -25.01
N VAL A 103 4.02 -1.12 -23.69
CA VAL A 103 5.18 -0.63 -22.94
C VAL A 103 5.60 -1.62 -21.84
N PRO A 104 6.86 -1.56 -21.37
CA PRO A 104 7.30 -2.31 -20.20
C PRO A 104 6.35 -2.08 -19.03
N THR A 105 5.97 -3.15 -18.35
CA THR A 105 5.01 -3.10 -17.24
C THR A 105 5.59 -3.73 -15.98
N PHE A 106 5.48 -3.03 -14.86
CA PHE A 106 5.95 -3.48 -13.56
C PHE A 106 4.79 -3.47 -12.57
N VAL A 107 4.68 -4.53 -11.79
CA VAL A 107 3.60 -4.73 -10.81
C VAL A 107 4.22 -4.95 -9.44
N ASP A 108 3.74 -4.23 -8.44
CA ASP A 108 4.11 -4.47 -7.05
C ASP A 108 2.87 -4.38 -6.14
N ASN A 109 3.05 -4.77 -4.88
CA ASN A 109 1.99 -4.66 -3.88
C ASN A 109 1.60 -3.18 -3.67
N ASP A 110 0.30 -2.90 -3.52
CA ASP A 110 -0.26 -1.55 -3.33
C ASP A 110 0.36 -0.80 -2.13
N ALA A 111 0.62 -1.51 -1.02
CA ALA A 111 1.26 -0.92 0.14
C ALA A 111 2.78 -0.71 -0.04
N LYS A 112 3.44 -1.53 -0.86
CA LYS A 112 4.83 -1.30 -1.27
C LYS A 112 4.92 -0.11 -2.24
N ALA A 113 3.97 0.01 -3.17
CA ALA A 113 3.83 1.18 -4.02
C ALA A 113 3.66 2.47 -3.21
N LEU A 114 2.82 2.44 -2.15
CA LEU A 114 2.69 3.56 -1.22
C LEU A 114 4.02 3.91 -0.55
N ALA A 115 4.83 2.92 -0.14
CA ALA A 115 6.13 3.19 0.46
C ALA A 115 7.06 3.95 -0.51
N LEU A 116 7.08 3.56 -1.77
CA LEU A 116 7.82 4.30 -2.81
C LEU A 116 7.30 5.74 -2.96
N ALA A 117 5.98 5.94 -2.98
CA ALA A 117 5.38 7.27 -3.10
C ALA A 117 5.74 8.19 -1.92
N GLU A 118 5.60 7.67 -0.70
CA GLU A 118 5.89 8.45 0.52
C GLU A 118 7.38 8.81 0.64
N GLY A 119 8.29 7.96 0.15
CA GLY A 119 9.71 8.28 0.03
C GLY A 119 10.02 9.26 -1.10
N TRP A 120 9.28 9.19 -2.20
CA TRP A 120 9.53 10.04 -3.36
C TRP A 120 9.11 11.49 -3.09
N THR A 121 7.89 11.72 -2.59
CA THR A 121 7.33 13.07 -2.45
C THR A 121 6.39 13.23 -1.24
N GLY A 122 6.34 12.24 -0.34
CA GLY A 122 5.45 12.23 0.82
C GLY A 122 6.16 12.46 2.15
N ALA A 123 5.58 11.92 3.21
CA ALA A 123 6.06 12.11 4.59
C ALA A 123 7.39 11.40 4.92
N ALA A 124 7.85 10.48 4.07
CA ALA A 124 9.12 9.79 4.23
C ALA A 124 10.25 10.36 3.35
N GLN A 125 9.99 11.46 2.61
CA GLN A 125 11.01 12.08 1.77
C GLN A 125 12.28 12.42 2.57
N GLY A 126 13.44 12.02 2.03
CA GLY A 126 14.74 12.22 2.69
C GLY A 126 15.05 11.22 3.82
N THR A 127 14.16 10.25 4.12
CA THR A 127 14.42 9.16 5.07
C THR A 127 14.80 7.90 4.31
N ARG A 128 15.85 7.20 4.76
CA ARG A 128 16.36 6.00 4.09
C ARG A 128 15.83 4.69 4.65
N ASP A 129 15.44 4.69 5.94
CA ASP A 129 15.04 3.50 6.69
C ASP A 129 13.65 3.73 7.30
N TYR A 130 12.62 3.26 6.62
CA TYR A 130 11.24 3.50 7.03
C TYR A 130 10.27 2.39 6.64
N LEU A 131 9.16 2.37 7.34
CA LEU A 131 7.96 1.61 7.02
C LEU A 131 6.89 2.58 6.53
N ALA A 132 6.25 2.32 5.38
CA ALA A 132 4.95 2.91 5.08
C ALA A 132 3.88 1.83 5.12
N MET A 133 2.75 2.12 5.78
CA MET A 133 1.67 1.15 5.93
C MET A 133 0.30 1.76 5.69
N VAL A 134 -0.63 0.91 5.30
CA VAL A 134 -2.05 1.25 5.09
C VAL A 134 -2.88 0.55 6.16
N VAL A 135 -3.74 1.31 6.85
CA VAL A 135 -4.80 0.78 7.71
C VAL A 135 -6.14 1.25 7.15
N SER A 136 -6.80 0.37 6.40
CA SER A 136 -8.03 0.64 5.66
C SER A 136 -8.95 -0.59 5.76
N THR A 137 -9.57 -1.06 4.68
CA THR A 137 -10.34 -2.33 4.63
C THR A 137 -9.50 -3.49 5.17
N GLY A 138 -8.23 -3.59 4.75
CA GLY A 138 -7.19 -4.48 5.28
C GLY A 138 -6.04 -3.69 5.88
N VAL A 139 -4.90 -4.39 6.13
CA VAL A 139 -3.65 -3.79 6.59
C VAL A 139 -2.49 -4.32 5.74
N GLY A 140 -1.78 -3.43 5.08
CA GLY A 140 -0.57 -3.74 4.31
C GLY A 140 0.58 -2.80 4.65
N GLY A 141 1.79 -3.08 4.13
CA GLY A 141 2.94 -2.21 4.29
C GLY A 141 4.04 -2.48 3.27
N GLY A 142 4.92 -1.51 3.11
CA GLY A 142 6.19 -1.59 2.40
C GLY A 142 7.31 -1.07 3.27
N ILE A 143 8.46 -1.70 3.20
CA ILE A 143 9.64 -1.39 4.01
C ILE A 143 10.74 -0.91 3.08
N VAL A 144 11.36 0.20 3.42
CA VAL A 144 12.55 0.72 2.74
C VAL A 144 13.70 0.65 3.72
N LEU A 145 14.82 0.06 3.29
CA LEU A 145 16.06 -0.03 4.05
C LEU A 145 17.20 0.47 3.19
N ASP A 146 18.02 1.34 3.74
CA ASP A 146 19.13 1.98 3.03
C ASP A 146 18.71 2.63 1.70
N GLY A 147 17.50 3.19 1.67
CA GLY A 147 16.90 3.80 0.47
C GLY A 147 16.30 2.80 -0.52
N HIS A 148 16.37 1.49 -0.26
CA HIS A 148 15.89 0.46 -1.18
C HIS A 148 14.61 -0.22 -0.66
N LEU A 149 13.60 -0.34 -1.50
CA LEU A 149 12.39 -1.09 -1.18
C LEU A 149 12.73 -2.57 -0.96
N LEU A 150 12.35 -3.11 0.18
CA LEU A 150 12.55 -4.50 0.53
C LEU A 150 11.58 -5.39 -0.26
N ASP A 151 12.11 -6.20 -1.16
CA ASP A 151 11.30 -7.10 -1.99
C ASP A 151 11.04 -8.45 -1.31
N GLY A 152 12.04 -8.99 -0.62
CA GLY A 152 12.00 -10.37 -0.14
C GLY A 152 12.16 -11.38 -1.30
N ARG A 153 12.23 -12.66 -0.94
CA ARG A 153 12.56 -13.74 -1.90
C ARG A 153 11.54 -13.88 -3.05
N LEU A 154 10.29 -13.58 -2.81
CA LEU A 154 9.19 -13.73 -3.78
C LEU A 154 8.47 -12.41 -4.11
N GLY A 155 9.00 -11.25 -3.67
CA GLY A 155 8.37 -9.97 -3.83
C GLY A 155 7.32 -9.62 -2.77
N ASN A 156 7.18 -10.42 -1.71
CA ASN A 156 6.12 -10.26 -0.71
C ASN A 156 6.60 -9.71 0.65
N ALA A 157 7.77 -9.05 0.74
CA ALA A 157 8.17 -8.40 1.99
C ALA A 157 7.23 -7.22 2.33
N GLY A 158 7.09 -6.93 3.62
CA GLY A 158 6.28 -5.80 4.06
C GLY A 158 4.84 -6.13 4.49
N HIS A 159 4.42 -7.40 4.51
CA HIS A 159 3.09 -7.82 4.97
C HIS A 159 2.91 -7.62 6.49
N ILE A 160 3.04 -6.38 6.97
CA ILE A 160 2.92 -6.00 8.40
C ILE A 160 1.55 -6.35 8.98
N GLY A 161 0.50 -6.41 8.15
CA GLY A 161 -0.84 -6.83 8.55
C GLY A 161 -0.88 -8.22 9.18
N HIS A 162 0.13 -9.07 8.92
CA HIS A 162 0.21 -10.43 9.47
C HIS A 162 1.22 -10.59 10.61
N VAL A 163 1.80 -9.49 11.11
CA VAL A 163 2.52 -9.49 12.40
C VAL A 163 1.53 -9.78 13.51
N VAL A 164 1.85 -10.76 14.37
CA VAL A 164 1.01 -11.13 15.51
C VAL A 164 1.12 -10.05 16.58
N VAL A 165 0.01 -9.37 16.85
CA VAL A 165 -0.09 -8.32 17.87
C VAL A 165 -0.89 -8.75 19.11
N GLU A 166 -1.70 -9.80 18.97
CA GLU A 166 -2.48 -10.43 20.04
C GLU A 166 -2.34 -11.95 19.88
N PRO A 167 -1.43 -12.63 20.60
CA PRO A 167 -1.19 -14.08 20.44
C PRO A 167 -2.44 -14.94 20.50
N ASP A 168 -3.36 -14.62 21.41
CA ASP A 168 -4.65 -15.31 21.59
C ASP A 168 -5.82 -14.60 20.88
N GLY A 169 -5.50 -13.71 19.92
CA GLY A 169 -6.45 -12.89 19.19
C GLY A 169 -7.31 -13.65 18.21
N ARG A 170 -7.94 -12.93 17.28
CA ARG A 170 -8.90 -13.48 16.32
C ARG A 170 -8.22 -14.33 15.24
N PRO A 171 -8.94 -15.32 14.67
CA PRO A 171 -8.49 -16.00 13.46
C PRO A 171 -8.28 -14.97 12.32
N CYS A 172 -7.22 -15.16 11.54
CA CYS A 172 -6.91 -14.35 10.39
C CYS A 172 -7.18 -15.13 9.10
N VAL A 173 -7.56 -14.41 8.03
CA VAL A 173 -7.77 -15.01 6.69
C VAL A 173 -6.51 -15.67 6.11
N CYS A 174 -5.32 -15.32 6.63
CA CYS A 174 -4.06 -15.97 6.24
C CYS A 174 -3.87 -17.38 6.85
N GLY A 175 -4.79 -17.84 7.70
CA GLY A 175 -4.70 -19.10 8.44
C GLY A 175 -4.05 -18.97 9.82
N GLY A 176 -3.44 -17.83 10.14
CA GLY A 176 -2.88 -17.52 11.45
C GLY A 176 -3.91 -16.97 12.44
N ARG A 177 -3.42 -16.47 13.60
CA ARG A 177 -4.25 -15.90 14.67
C ARG A 177 -3.58 -14.64 15.24
N GLY A 178 -4.40 -13.65 15.61
CA GLY A 178 -3.91 -12.44 16.29
C GLY A 178 -3.09 -11.50 15.41
N CYS A 179 -3.19 -11.65 14.11
CA CYS A 179 -2.56 -10.75 13.14
C CYS A 179 -3.11 -9.34 13.27
N LEU A 180 -2.28 -8.33 13.03
CA LEU A 180 -2.69 -6.93 13.06
C LEU A 180 -3.93 -6.67 12.19
N GLU A 181 -4.01 -7.25 11.00
CA GLU A 181 -5.16 -7.10 10.11
C GLU A 181 -6.45 -7.67 10.72
N ALA A 182 -6.40 -8.86 11.34
CA ALA A 182 -7.54 -9.47 12.00
C ALA A 182 -8.03 -8.68 13.24
N GLU A 183 -7.18 -7.80 13.77
CA GLU A 183 -7.44 -7.05 15.01
C GLU A 183 -7.76 -5.57 14.77
N ALA A 184 -7.20 -4.95 13.71
CA ALA A 184 -7.16 -3.49 13.54
C ALA A 184 -7.64 -3.00 12.15
N SER A 185 -7.95 -3.89 11.21
CA SER A 185 -8.48 -3.50 9.90
C SER A 185 -9.92 -2.98 9.99
N GLY A 186 -10.35 -2.24 8.97
CA GLY A 186 -11.73 -1.78 8.85
C GLY A 186 -12.73 -2.94 8.84
N THR A 187 -12.38 -4.04 8.16
CA THR A 187 -13.18 -5.28 8.16
C THR A 187 -13.29 -5.85 9.57
N ALA A 188 -12.18 -5.92 10.33
CA ALA A 188 -12.17 -6.42 11.70
C ALA A 188 -12.99 -5.52 12.65
N ILE A 189 -12.85 -4.20 12.51
CA ILE A 189 -13.61 -3.22 13.30
C ILE A 189 -15.11 -3.38 13.03
N ALA A 190 -15.52 -3.46 11.76
CA ALA A 190 -16.92 -3.66 11.39
C ALA A 190 -17.49 -4.98 11.96
N ALA A 191 -16.72 -6.06 11.86
CA ALA A 191 -17.13 -7.38 12.39
C ALA A 191 -17.35 -7.36 13.92
N VAL A 192 -16.52 -6.62 14.66
CA VAL A 192 -16.59 -6.56 16.14
C VAL A 192 -17.64 -5.59 16.63
N THR A 193 -17.79 -4.46 15.97
CA THR A 193 -18.65 -3.38 16.44
C THR A 193 -20.06 -3.42 15.85
N GLY A 194 -20.24 -4.15 14.73
CA GLY A 194 -21.45 -4.08 13.91
C GLY A 194 -21.64 -2.72 13.24
N ARG A 195 -20.59 -1.87 13.18
CA ARG A 195 -20.63 -0.50 12.68
C ARG A 195 -19.56 -0.28 11.62
N ARG A 196 -19.77 0.72 10.78
CA ARG A 196 -18.69 1.18 9.89
C ARG A 196 -17.51 1.69 10.72
N PRO A 197 -16.26 1.56 10.28
CA PRO A 197 -15.10 2.11 11.00
C PRO A 197 -15.25 3.59 11.38
N ALA A 198 -15.83 4.40 10.49
CA ALA A 198 -16.08 5.83 10.75
C ALA A 198 -16.98 6.09 11.98
N ASP A 199 -17.82 5.12 12.36
CA ASP A 199 -18.75 5.20 13.49
C ASP A 199 -18.23 4.41 14.71
N ALA A 200 -16.94 4.05 14.74
CA ALA A 200 -16.34 3.26 15.81
C ALA A 200 -16.30 4.04 17.14
N PRO A 201 -16.59 3.37 18.28
CA PRO A 201 -16.47 3.98 19.60
C PRO A 201 -15.01 4.42 19.89
N PRO A 202 -14.82 5.45 20.74
CA PRO A 202 -13.46 5.95 21.10
C PRO A 202 -12.51 4.86 21.60
N ALA A 203 -12.99 3.90 22.38
CA ALA A 203 -12.19 2.79 22.88
C ALA A 203 -11.65 1.88 21.75
N VAL A 204 -12.42 1.72 20.67
CA VAL A 204 -11.99 0.96 19.49
C VAL A 204 -10.94 1.75 18.70
N VAL A 205 -11.11 3.07 18.56
CA VAL A 205 -10.12 3.96 17.94
C VAL A 205 -8.78 3.88 18.67
N GLU A 206 -8.80 4.01 19.99
CA GLU A 206 -7.60 3.93 20.84
C GLU A 206 -6.95 2.55 20.76
N ARG A 207 -7.73 1.46 20.86
CA ARG A 207 -7.23 0.09 20.73
C ARG A 207 -6.56 -0.13 19.36
N THR A 208 -7.18 0.34 18.29
CA THR A 208 -6.63 0.21 16.93
C THR A 208 -5.29 0.92 16.81
N GLY A 209 -5.18 2.15 17.31
CA GLY A 209 -3.91 2.88 17.36
C GLY A 209 -2.85 2.15 18.18
N THR A 210 -3.22 1.63 19.35
CA THR A 210 -2.31 0.84 20.22
C THR A 210 -1.76 -0.38 19.47
N LEU A 211 -2.59 -1.16 18.79
CA LEU A 211 -2.15 -2.35 18.06
C LEU A 211 -1.24 -2.00 16.88
N VAL A 212 -1.53 -0.92 16.17
CA VAL A 212 -0.64 -0.41 15.12
C VAL A 212 0.70 0.03 15.71
N GLY A 213 0.71 0.77 16.81
CA GLY A 213 1.93 1.16 17.50
C GLY A 213 2.77 -0.04 17.96
N ARG A 214 2.12 -1.13 18.40
CA ARG A 214 2.76 -2.40 18.79
C ARG A 214 3.46 -3.07 17.62
N ALA A 215 2.78 -3.19 16.48
CA ALA A 215 3.37 -3.76 15.27
C ALA A 215 4.55 -2.91 14.77
N VAL A 216 4.37 -1.59 14.71
CA VAL A 216 5.43 -0.66 14.31
C VAL A 216 6.65 -0.78 15.23
N ALA A 217 6.46 -0.84 16.56
CA ALA A 217 7.56 -0.99 17.51
C ALA A 217 8.37 -2.28 17.26
N SER A 218 7.68 -3.40 16.98
CA SER A 218 8.34 -4.67 16.68
C SER A 218 9.19 -4.59 15.42
N VAL A 219 8.64 -4.01 14.35
CA VAL A 219 9.32 -3.90 13.05
C VAL A 219 10.44 -2.85 13.11
N ALA A 220 10.20 -1.70 13.74
CA ALA A 220 11.21 -0.66 13.91
C ALA A 220 12.42 -1.14 14.73
N THR A 221 12.18 -1.87 15.81
CA THR A 221 13.27 -2.45 16.61
C THR A 221 14.01 -3.57 15.86
N LEU A 222 13.30 -4.37 15.07
CA LEU A 222 13.91 -5.47 14.29
C LEU A 222 14.79 -4.97 13.16
N LEU A 223 14.41 -3.87 12.51
CA LEU A 223 14.98 -3.38 11.26
C LEU A 223 15.70 -2.03 11.39
N ASP A 224 15.80 -1.48 12.60
CA ASP A 224 16.46 -0.20 12.88
C ASP A 224 15.88 0.96 12.07
N LEU A 225 14.55 1.14 12.15
CA LEU A 225 13.84 2.14 11.33
C LEU A 225 13.75 3.50 12.01
N ASP A 226 13.95 4.57 11.25
CA ASP A 226 13.79 5.96 11.70
C ASP A 226 12.33 6.40 11.75
N LEU A 227 11.49 5.85 10.85
CA LEU A 227 10.16 6.37 10.60
C LEU A 227 9.15 5.27 10.25
N ALA A 228 7.93 5.45 10.74
CA ALA A 228 6.74 4.77 10.22
C ALA A 228 5.74 5.80 9.71
N VAL A 229 5.27 5.65 8.47
CA VAL A 229 4.23 6.46 7.85
C VAL A 229 2.96 5.65 7.76
N VAL A 230 1.83 6.18 8.22
CA VAL A 230 0.55 5.45 8.28
C VAL A 230 -0.51 6.16 7.45
N ALA A 231 -0.97 5.46 6.42
CA ALA A 231 -2.05 5.84 5.52
C ALA A 231 -3.32 5.03 5.78
N GLY A 232 -4.32 5.26 4.94
CA GLY A 232 -5.56 4.48 4.89
C GLY A 232 -6.73 5.15 5.61
N SER A 233 -7.93 4.83 5.14
CA SER A 233 -9.16 5.48 5.57
C SER A 233 -9.50 5.28 7.06
N VAL A 234 -9.07 4.17 7.65
CA VAL A 234 -9.23 3.92 9.09
C VAL A 234 -8.29 4.80 9.90
N ALA A 235 -6.98 4.75 9.63
CA ALA A 235 -6.00 5.51 10.38
C ALA A 235 -6.22 7.03 10.26
N LEU A 236 -6.35 7.52 9.02
CA LEU A 236 -6.54 8.95 8.76
C LEU A 236 -7.93 9.43 9.21
N GLY A 237 -8.97 8.60 9.06
CA GLY A 237 -10.32 8.91 9.51
C GLY A 237 -10.46 8.96 11.04
N PHE A 238 -9.73 8.13 11.77
CA PHE A 238 -9.65 8.17 13.22
C PHE A 238 -8.83 9.36 13.74
N GLY A 239 -7.90 9.85 12.92
CA GLY A 239 -7.17 11.07 13.16
C GLY A 239 -6.34 11.05 14.46
N ARG A 240 -6.32 12.21 15.14
CA ARG A 240 -5.45 12.46 16.30
C ARG A 240 -5.50 11.37 17.40
N PRO A 241 -6.68 10.90 17.87
CA PRO A 241 -6.72 9.88 18.93
C PRO A 241 -6.01 8.57 18.58
N PHE A 242 -6.14 8.12 17.33
CA PHE A 242 -5.43 6.96 16.82
C PHE A 242 -3.92 7.16 16.82
N PHE A 243 -3.45 8.29 16.27
CA PHE A 243 -2.01 8.57 16.19
C PHE A 243 -1.36 8.78 17.56
N GLU A 244 -2.07 9.38 18.52
CA GLU A 244 -1.60 9.52 19.90
C GLU A 244 -1.46 8.15 20.58
N ALA A 245 -2.43 7.27 20.42
CA ALA A 245 -2.37 5.92 20.96
C ALA A 245 -1.22 5.10 20.33
N ALA A 246 -1.06 5.17 19.01
CA ALA A 246 0.01 4.47 18.29
C ALA A 246 1.40 4.97 18.73
N ARG A 247 1.59 6.29 18.84
CA ARG A 247 2.87 6.88 19.31
C ARG A 247 3.16 6.57 20.76
N ARG A 248 2.15 6.50 21.62
CA ARG A 248 2.32 6.12 23.03
C ARG A 248 2.81 4.68 23.14
N GLU A 249 2.19 3.76 22.41
CA GLU A 249 2.55 2.34 22.42
C GLU A 249 3.93 2.11 21.77
N LEU A 250 4.23 2.82 20.65
CA LEU A 250 5.55 2.78 20.02
C LEU A 250 6.65 3.17 21.03
N ARG A 251 6.51 4.33 21.68
CA ARG A 251 7.51 4.78 22.68
C ARG A 251 7.65 3.83 23.86
N TYR A 252 6.57 3.19 24.29
CA TYR A 252 6.61 2.23 25.38
C TYR A 252 7.39 0.96 25.03
N ARG A 253 7.28 0.49 23.76
CA ARG A 253 7.84 -0.80 23.35
C ARG A 253 9.17 -0.72 22.60
N ALA A 254 9.42 0.30 21.83
CA ALA A 254 10.68 0.55 21.15
C ALA A 254 11.69 1.15 22.15
N ALA A 255 12.12 0.33 23.11
CA ALA A 255 12.92 0.78 24.26
C ALA A 255 14.43 0.68 24.03
N MET A 256 14.88 0.08 22.92
CA MET A 256 16.32 0.03 22.59
C MET A 256 16.81 1.42 22.19
N PRO A 257 18.03 1.82 22.59
CA PRO A 257 18.52 3.17 22.33
C PRO A 257 18.42 3.61 20.86
N PHE A 258 18.64 2.70 19.92
CA PHE A 258 18.55 3.00 18.49
C PHE A 258 17.10 3.14 17.98
N SER A 259 16.14 2.42 18.57
CA SER A 259 14.73 2.47 18.12
C SER A 259 13.84 3.42 18.94
N ALA A 260 14.32 3.93 20.07
CA ALA A 260 13.55 4.82 20.95
C ALA A 260 13.18 6.16 20.28
N GLY A 261 13.92 6.56 19.23
CA GLY A 261 13.69 7.76 18.44
C GLY A 261 12.76 7.58 17.23
N THR A 262 12.32 6.36 16.94
CA THR A 262 11.45 6.09 15.77
C THR A 262 10.20 6.96 15.79
N ARG A 263 9.97 7.68 14.71
CA ARG A 263 8.81 8.56 14.54
C ARG A 263 7.63 7.80 13.91
N LEU A 264 6.40 8.21 14.23
CA LEU A 264 5.19 7.70 13.58
C LEU A 264 4.35 8.89 13.11
N LEU A 265 4.17 9.02 11.78
CA LEU A 265 3.51 10.13 11.12
C LEU A 265 2.32 9.66 10.28
N PRO A 266 1.31 10.51 10.07
CA PRO A 266 0.33 10.27 9.00
C PRO A 266 1.02 10.40 7.64
N ALA A 267 0.48 9.67 6.63
CA ALA A 267 0.90 9.76 5.24
C ALA A 267 0.69 11.19 4.68
N GLY A 268 1.59 11.61 3.81
CA GLY A 268 1.60 12.95 3.22
C GLY A 268 0.76 13.09 1.95
N LEU A 269 0.59 12.02 1.19
CA LEU A 269 0.03 12.08 -0.17
C LEU A 269 -1.50 11.93 -0.26
N GLY A 270 -2.16 11.56 0.83
CA GLY A 270 -3.62 11.45 0.85
C GLY A 270 -4.18 10.53 -0.25
N ALA A 271 -5.15 11.04 -1.02
CA ALA A 271 -5.84 10.26 -2.05
C ALA A 271 -4.99 9.99 -3.31
N GLU A 272 -3.95 10.76 -3.56
CA GLU A 272 -3.06 10.61 -4.73
C GLU A 272 -2.00 9.52 -4.52
N GLY A 273 -1.71 9.19 -3.27
CA GLY A 273 -0.67 8.23 -2.89
C GLY A 273 -0.66 6.92 -3.68
N PRO A 274 -1.81 6.23 -3.87
CA PRO A 274 -1.87 4.99 -4.64
C PRO A 274 -1.38 5.13 -6.09
N LEU A 275 -1.83 6.17 -6.81
CA LEU A 275 -1.41 6.39 -8.21
C LEU A 275 0.02 6.91 -8.32
N VAL A 276 0.45 7.81 -7.44
CA VAL A 276 1.85 8.24 -7.38
C VAL A 276 2.74 7.03 -7.08
N GLY A 277 2.31 6.13 -6.20
CA GLY A 277 3.01 4.89 -5.88
C GLY A 277 3.10 3.93 -7.06
N ALA A 278 2.00 3.72 -7.78
CA ALA A 278 2.02 2.94 -9.01
C ALA A 278 2.98 3.56 -10.05
N GLY A 279 2.99 4.89 -10.17
CA GLY A 279 3.98 5.62 -10.99
C GLY A 279 5.41 5.34 -10.56
N ALA A 280 5.69 5.37 -9.26
CA ALA A 280 7.01 5.06 -8.71
C ALA A 280 7.45 3.61 -9.00
N VAL A 281 6.52 2.64 -8.94
CA VAL A 281 6.78 1.25 -9.35
C VAL A 281 7.24 1.18 -10.81
N GLY A 282 6.55 1.90 -11.70
CA GLY A 282 6.91 1.95 -13.12
C GLY A 282 8.29 2.57 -13.36
N TRP A 283 8.55 3.74 -12.80
CA TRP A 283 9.84 4.43 -12.95
C TRP A 283 11.00 3.62 -12.38
N ARG A 284 10.84 3.08 -11.14
CA ARG A 284 11.83 2.17 -10.56
C ARG A 284 12.15 1.00 -11.48
N GLY A 285 11.12 0.42 -12.10
CA GLY A 285 11.27 -0.75 -12.96
C GLY A 285 12.14 -0.51 -14.19
N ILE A 286 11.99 0.63 -14.88
CA ILE A 286 12.81 0.94 -16.07
C ILE A 286 14.19 1.50 -15.73
N ASP A 287 14.37 2.14 -14.58
CA ASP A 287 15.64 2.72 -14.16
C ASP A 287 16.58 1.68 -13.47
N GLY A 288 16.12 0.43 -13.31
CA GLY A 288 16.94 -0.66 -12.75
C GLY A 288 17.04 -0.66 -11.22
N GLY A 289 16.21 0.08 -10.55
CA GLY A 289 16.15 0.30 -9.10
C GLY A 289 16.14 1.80 -8.79
N TRP A 290 15.24 2.23 -7.94
CA TRP A 290 15.20 3.62 -7.52
C TRP A 290 16.00 3.77 -6.22
N ASP A 291 17.16 4.39 -6.33
CA ASP A 291 17.89 4.91 -5.18
C ASP A 291 17.15 6.19 -4.75
N GLY A 292 16.36 6.12 -3.69
CA GLY A 292 15.52 7.23 -3.22
C GLY A 292 16.27 8.56 -3.31
N GLY A 293 15.79 9.46 -4.16
CA GLY A 293 16.47 10.61 -4.72
C GLY A 293 17.36 11.37 -3.75
N GLY A 294 18.56 11.69 -4.24
CA GLY A 294 19.51 12.57 -3.58
C GLY A 294 19.00 14.01 -3.46
#